data_952661318035c45d08cc8c4dea198527
#
_entry.id   952661318035c45d08cc8c4dea198527
#
_cell.length_a   1.000
_cell.length_b   1.000
_cell.length_c   1.000
_cell.angle_alpha   90.00
_cell.angle_beta   90.00
_cell.angle_gamma   90.00
#
_symmetry.space_group_name_H-M   'P 1'
#
loop_
_entity.id
_entity.type
_entity.pdbx_description
1 polymer ?
#
loop_
_entity_poly.entity_id
_entity_poly.type
_entity_poly.pdbx_seq_one_letter_code
_entity_poly.pdbx_strand_id
1 'polypeptide(L)'
;MSEDYWPRFEVTEGDKEIPTIGYLDWYVPRLEENRPYNLSLSGMQYEWDIEELMKDTVYDIANHHIGALDDPRINVSKREGVGVENVVICHGATQALHVSVCAAMAMSNKKTNNITVESPCYAPIVQSPQLFNHPTRKVTRIPADDGPWRIDKVEWLAAIKDSAILMVTPILNPCGWDYHPDDRNWIVQTCKDHEVIIIADEVYIDSKREHSTYSPFHTLGEHCISVNSLTKIYSLGTLRYGWLISSKDISEQARRAFFTLSGMMGSPTLRVADSIFPNLDLAINKMNEFRNKNLPLLREMLNK
;
A
#
# COMPACT_ATOMS: atom_id res chain seq x y z
N MET A 1 16.47 15.53 13.45
CA MET A 1 15.13 15.97 13.92
C MET A 1 15.17 16.02 15.44
N SER A 2 14.62 17.06 16.08
CA SER A 2 14.59 17.10 17.54
C SER A 2 13.72 15.97 18.08
N GLU A 3 14.04 15.44 19.27
CA GLU A 3 13.24 14.38 19.93
C GLU A 3 11.76 14.79 20.09
N ASP A 4 11.47 16.10 20.13
CA ASP A 4 10.12 16.65 20.26
C ASP A 4 9.31 16.67 18.96
N TYR A 5 9.90 16.37 17.80
CA TYR A 5 9.18 16.38 16.54
C TYR A 5 8.25 15.16 16.38
N TRP A 6 8.59 14.04 17.03
CA TRP A 6 7.78 12.83 17.06
C TRP A 6 7.30 12.58 18.49
N PRO A 7 6.09 12.98 18.84
CA PRO A 7 5.56 12.72 20.18
C PRO A 7 5.50 11.22 20.42
N ARG A 8 6.03 10.78 21.55
CA ARG A 8 5.86 9.42 22.05
C ARG A 8 4.54 9.39 22.81
N PHE A 9 3.64 8.54 22.35
CA PHE A 9 2.37 8.34 23.02
C PHE A 9 2.48 7.12 23.94
N GLU A 10 2.28 7.33 25.24
CA GLU A 10 2.08 6.22 26.18
C GLU A 10 0.65 5.69 25.95
N VAL A 11 0.53 4.45 25.51
CA VAL A 11 -0.77 3.79 25.34
C VAL A 11 -1.24 3.30 26.70
N THR A 12 -2.23 3.97 27.28
CA THR A 12 -2.94 3.51 28.47
C THR A 12 -4.14 2.68 28.08
N GLU A 13 -4.28 1.49 28.65
CA GLU A 13 -5.46 0.63 28.44
C GLU A 13 -6.74 1.36 28.91
N GLY A 14 -7.66 1.60 27.99
CA GLY A 14 -9.01 2.09 28.28
C GLY A 14 -9.36 3.49 27.77
N ASP A 15 -8.42 4.26 27.27
CA ASP A 15 -8.69 5.57 26.69
C ASP A 15 -9.11 5.47 25.22
N LYS A 16 -10.05 6.33 24.80
CA LYS A 16 -10.42 6.51 23.39
C LYS A 16 -9.33 7.30 22.67
N GLU A 17 -8.17 6.68 22.49
CA GLU A 17 -7.02 7.29 21.85
C GLU A 17 -6.99 7.02 20.34
N ILE A 18 -6.46 7.98 19.60
CA ILE A 18 -6.13 7.75 18.20
C ILE A 18 -5.03 6.69 18.14
N PRO A 19 -5.21 5.62 17.35
CA PRO A 19 -4.22 4.55 17.29
C PRO A 19 -2.86 5.07 16.79
N THR A 20 -1.80 4.71 17.46
CA THR A 20 -0.43 5.10 17.12
C THR A 20 0.27 4.03 16.28
N ILE A 21 1.26 4.45 15.49
CA ILE A 21 2.09 3.53 14.71
C ILE A 21 3.32 3.18 15.56
N GLY A 22 3.15 2.24 16.51
CA GLY A 22 4.15 1.94 17.54
C GLY A 22 5.55 1.60 17.03
N TYR A 23 5.71 1.02 15.82
CA TYR A 23 7.04 0.78 15.27
C TYR A 23 7.80 2.08 14.93
N LEU A 24 7.11 3.20 14.67
CA LEU A 24 7.76 4.48 14.40
C LEU A 24 8.49 5.02 15.64
N ASP A 25 7.98 4.76 16.84
CA ASP A 25 8.62 5.15 18.09
C ASP A 25 9.98 4.45 18.27
N TRP A 26 10.07 3.22 17.75
CA TRP A 26 11.34 2.50 17.72
C TRP A 26 12.23 2.90 16.54
N TYR A 27 11.65 3.12 15.36
CA TYR A 27 12.36 3.28 14.09
C TYR A 27 12.92 4.69 13.91
N VAL A 28 12.11 5.74 14.20
CA VAL A 28 12.49 7.12 13.92
C VAL A 28 13.74 7.56 14.66
N PRO A 29 13.93 7.28 15.97
CA PRO A 29 15.18 7.63 16.66
C PRO A 29 16.41 6.93 16.09
N ARG A 30 16.23 5.84 15.35
CA ARG A 30 17.31 5.02 14.77
C ARG A 30 17.65 5.38 13.33
N LEU A 31 16.90 6.25 12.69
CA LEU A 31 17.21 6.75 11.35
C LEU A 31 18.55 7.47 11.26
N GLU A 32 18.97 8.13 12.36
CA GLU A 32 20.25 8.84 12.45
C GLU A 32 21.42 7.90 12.79
N GLU A 33 21.15 6.66 13.21
CA GLU A 33 22.18 5.67 13.47
C GLU A 33 22.75 5.17 12.14
N ASN A 34 23.90 5.74 11.73
CA ASN A 34 24.58 5.30 10.50
C ASN A 34 25.19 3.89 10.69
N ARG A 35 24.39 2.86 10.55
CA ARG A 35 24.80 1.46 10.68
C ARG A 35 25.30 0.95 9.31
N PRO A 36 26.49 0.30 9.28
CA PRO A 36 27.05 -0.20 8.00
C PRO A 36 26.17 -1.29 7.34
N TYR A 37 25.36 -2.00 8.14
CA TYR A 37 24.43 -3.02 7.66
C TYR A 37 23.04 -2.76 8.26
N ASN A 38 22.15 -2.14 7.47
CA ASN A 38 20.79 -1.86 7.90
C ASN A 38 19.84 -2.90 7.31
N LEU A 39 19.33 -3.81 8.15
CA LEU A 39 18.36 -4.84 7.78
C LEU A 39 16.92 -4.48 8.20
N SER A 40 16.69 -3.27 8.73
CA SER A 40 15.38 -2.84 9.20
C SER A 40 14.52 -2.16 8.13
N LEU A 41 15.10 -1.80 6.99
CA LEU A 41 14.38 -1.16 5.90
C LEU A 41 13.56 -2.17 5.10
N SER A 42 12.26 -1.92 4.99
CA SER A 42 11.35 -2.76 4.21
C SER A 42 11.16 -2.28 2.76
N GLY A 43 11.95 -1.32 2.30
CA GLY A 43 11.97 -0.79 0.94
C GLY A 43 13.30 -1.05 0.24
N MET A 44 13.26 -1.04 -1.09
CA MET A 44 14.48 -1.08 -1.89
C MET A 44 15.23 0.24 -1.80
N GLN A 45 16.54 0.19 -1.97
CA GLN A 45 17.38 1.39 -2.10
C GLN A 45 17.75 1.55 -3.56
N TYR A 46 17.39 2.69 -4.13
CA TYR A 46 17.73 3.11 -5.48
C TYR A 46 18.05 4.61 -5.45
N GLU A 47 19.19 4.96 -6.00
CA GLU A 47 19.61 6.37 -6.12
C GLU A 47 19.11 6.92 -7.46
N TRP A 48 18.14 7.82 -7.38
CA TRP A 48 17.62 8.54 -8.54
C TRP A 48 18.48 9.75 -8.85
N ASP A 49 18.87 9.90 -10.11
CA ASP A 49 19.44 11.16 -10.60
C ASP A 49 18.30 12.18 -10.79
N ILE A 50 17.91 12.78 -9.67
CA ILE A 50 16.81 13.75 -9.64
C ILE A 50 17.15 15.02 -10.40
N GLU A 51 18.41 15.46 -10.38
CA GLU A 51 18.86 16.67 -11.11
C GLU A 51 18.67 16.49 -12.60
N GLU A 52 19.12 15.36 -13.17
CA GLU A 52 18.94 15.07 -14.58
C GLU A 52 17.47 14.89 -14.96
N LEU A 53 16.70 14.14 -14.14
CA LEU A 53 15.28 13.89 -14.40
C LEU A 53 14.42 15.16 -14.34
N MET A 54 14.85 16.15 -13.56
CA MET A 54 14.09 17.37 -13.31
C MET A 54 14.63 18.61 -14.02
N LYS A 55 15.72 18.49 -14.79
CA LYS A 55 16.42 19.62 -15.41
C LYS A 55 15.54 20.55 -16.24
N ASP A 56 14.54 19.99 -16.91
CA ASP A 56 13.61 20.74 -17.78
C ASP A 56 12.27 21.06 -17.07
N THR A 57 12.17 20.75 -15.77
CA THR A 57 10.93 20.93 -15.00
C THR A 57 10.84 22.34 -14.44
N VAL A 58 9.77 23.05 -14.80
CA VAL A 58 9.47 24.36 -14.22
C VAL A 58 8.75 24.16 -12.90
N TYR A 59 9.39 24.58 -11.80
CA TYR A 59 8.78 24.63 -10.49
C TYR A 59 8.06 25.97 -10.31
N ASP A 60 6.75 25.97 -10.49
CA ASP A 60 5.93 27.10 -10.10
C ASP A 60 5.16 26.76 -8.84
N ILE A 61 5.76 27.12 -7.69
CA ILE A 61 5.16 26.86 -6.36
C ILE A 61 4.04 27.86 -6.05
N ALA A 62 4.07 29.02 -6.68
CA ALA A 62 3.13 30.12 -6.43
C ALA A 62 1.82 29.98 -7.22
N ASN A 63 1.85 29.30 -8.35
CA ASN A 63 0.70 29.13 -9.21
C ASN A 63 -0.12 27.90 -8.82
N HIS A 64 -1.30 28.12 -8.30
CA HIS A 64 -2.29 27.08 -8.01
C HIS A 64 -2.94 26.48 -9.27
N HIS A 65 -2.51 26.92 -10.48
CA HIS A 65 -3.05 26.38 -11.72
C HIS A 65 -2.55 24.97 -11.99
N ILE A 66 -3.38 24.02 -11.62
CA ILE A 66 -3.33 22.62 -12.06
C ILE A 66 -3.30 22.52 -13.60
N GLY A 67 -3.78 23.56 -14.30
CA GLY A 67 -3.87 23.61 -15.76
C GLY A 67 -2.55 23.59 -16.54
N ALA A 68 -1.39 23.64 -15.85
CA ALA A 68 -0.08 23.40 -16.46
C ALA A 68 0.47 21.97 -16.17
N LEU A 69 -0.23 21.17 -15.39
CA LEU A 69 0.02 19.76 -15.17
C LEU A 69 -1.00 18.96 -15.96
N ASP A 70 -0.55 17.93 -16.64
CA ASP A 70 -1.42 16.86 -17.06
C ASP A 70 -2.14 16.27 -15.85
N ASP A 71 -3.27 15.63 -16.06
CA ASP A 71 -3.98 14.96 -14.99
C ASP A 71 -3.03 13.97 -14.29
N PRO A 72 -2.73 14.13 -12.98
CA PRO A 72 -1.73 13.33 -12.28
C PRO A 72 -2.06 11.83 -12.24
N ARG A 73 -3.29 11.45 -12.60
CA ARG A 73 -3.73 10.06 -12.69
C ARG A 73 -3.25 9.37 -13.98
N ILE A 74 -2.88 10.13 -15.01
CA ILE A 74 -2.55 9.60 -16.35
C ILE A 74 -1.40 8.59 -16.27
N ASN A 75 -0.36 8.88 -15.51
CA ASN A 75 0.81 8.00 -15.40
C ASN A 75 0.45 6.63 -14.77
N VAL A 76 -0.33 6.64 -13.69
CA VAL A 76 -0.82 5.41 -13.06
C VAL A 76 -1.78 4.68 -14.00
N SER A 77 -2.73 5.40 -14.60
CA SER A 77 -3.69 4.87 -15.57
C SER A 77 -3.00 4.13 -16.73
N LYS A 78 -2.00 4.76 -17.36
CA LYS A 78 -1.22 4.16 -18.45
C LYS A 78 -0.43 2.93 -17.98
N ARG A 79 0.22 3.01 -16.80
CA ARG A 79 1.03 1.93 -16.25
C ARG A 79 0.20 0.70 -15.92
N GLU A 80 -0.98 0.89 -15.36
CA GLU A 80 -1.86 -0.19 -14.89
C GLU A 80 -2.92 -0.61 -15.92
N GLY A 81 -3.01 0.11 -17.06
CA GLY A 81 -3.94 -0.23 -18.13
C GLY A 81 -5.42 0.00 -17.77
N VAL A 82 -5.70 0.99 -16.94
CA VAL A 82 -7.06 1.33 -16.46
C VAL A 82 -7.48 2.73 -16.89
N GLY A 83 -8.77 3.06 -16.83
CA GLY A 83 -9.26 4.42 -17.04
C GLY A 83 -8.79 5.37 -15.94
N VAL A 84 -8.61 6.66 -16.25
CA VAL A 84 -8.24 7.68 -15.25
C VAL A 84 -9.30 7.83 -14.15
N GLU A 85 -10.55 7.53 -14.45
CA GLU A 85 -11.66 7.54 -13.50
C GLU A 85 -11.55 6.46 -12.41
N ASN A 86 -10.75 5.42 -12.67
CA ASN A 86 -10.49 4.33 -11.73
C ASN A 86 -9.34 4.65 -10.75
N VAL A 87 -8.62 5.75 -10.94
CA VAL A 87 -7.41 6.09 -10.20
C VAL A 87 -7.66 7.25 -9.23
N VAL A 88 -7.16 7.13 -8.00
CA VAL A 88 -7.08 8.23 -7.04
C VAL A 88 -5.66 8.34 -6.51
N ILE A 89 -5.05 9.51 -6.67
CA ILE A 89 -3.71 9.80 -6.15
C ILE A 89 -3.81 10.25 -4.69
N CYS A 90 -2.88 9.77 -3.86
CA CYS A 90 -2.87 9.99 -2.41
C CYS A 90 -1.45 10.29 -1.90
N HIS A 91 -1.35 10.83 -0.68
CA HIS A 91 -0.06 11.05 0.01
C HIS A 91 0.53 9.73 0.54
N GLY A 92 0.99 8.87 -0.39
CA GLY A 92 1.50 7.53 -0.12
C GLY A 92 0.41 6.50 0.16
N ALA A 93 0.83 5.22 0.29
CA ALA A 93 -0.09 4.10 0.53
C ALA A 93 -0.88 4.25 1.84
N THR A 94 -0.31 4.82 2.90
CA THR A 94 -1.00 5.00 4.19
C THR A 94 -2.28 5.81 4.02
N GLN A 95 -2.23 6.96 3.33
CA GLN A 95 -3.43 7.73 3.07
C GLN A 95 -4.37 7.02 2.08
N ALA A 96 -3.83 6.33 1.08
CA ALA A 96 -4.65 5.54 0.17
C ALA A 96 -5.45 4.45 0.92
N LEU A 97 -4.88 3.82 1.97
CA LEU A 97 -5.61 2.90 2.84
C LEU A 97 -6.74 3.61 3.61
N HIS A 98 -6.47 4.79 4.21
CA HIS A 98 -7.51 5.57 4.91
C HIS A 98 -8.67 5.94 3.99
N VAL A 99 -8.35 6.46 2.81
CA VAL A 99 -9.33 6.86 1.80
C VAL A 99 -10.10 5.66 1.27
N SER A 100 -9.44 4.50 1.11
CA SER A 100 -10.08 3.25 0.69
C SER A 100 -11.09 2.74 1.73
N VAL A 101 -10.76 2.83 3.02
CA VAL A 101 -11.72 2.47 4.10
C VAL A 101 -12.95 3.35 4.05
N CYS A 102 -12.77 4.69 3.95
CA CYS A 102 -13.89 5.62 3.82
C CYS A 102 -14.78 5.30 2.62
N ALA A 103 -14.16 5.08 1.44
CA ALA A 103 -14.89 4.80 0.21
C ALA A 103 -15.61 3.45 0.26
N ALA A 104 -14.93 2.40 0.73
CA ALA A 104 -15.51 1.07 0.84
C ALA A 104 -16.69 1.04 1.83
N MET A 105 -16.57 1.73 2.96
CA MET A 105 -17.69 1.84 3.91
C MET A 105 -18.88 2.61 3.33
N ALA A 106 -18.62 3.67 2.57
CA ALA A 106 -19.68 4.44 1.88
C ALA A 106 -20.40 3.62 0.79
N MET A 107 -19.72 2.66 0.19
CA MET A 107 -20.25 1.79 -0.88
C MET A 107 -20.80 0.46 -0.37
N SER A 108 -20.53 0.10 0.88
CA SER A 108 -20.97 -1.18 1.45
C SER A 108 -22.48 -1.18 1.69
N ASN A 109 -23.15 -2.24 1.22
CA ASN A 109 -24.56 -2.52 1.53
C ASN A 109 -24.75 -3.33 2.82
N LYS A 110 -23.66 -3.70 3.49
CA LYS A 110 -23.70 -4.49 4.72
C LYS A 110 -24.22 -3.65 5.89
N LYS A 111 -24.99 -4.27 6.77
CA LYS A 111 -25.46 -3.62 8.02
C LYS A 111 -24.36 -3.52 9.09
N THR A 112 -23.32 -4.34 8.97
CA THR A 112 -22.17 -4.33 9.87
C THR A 112 -21.16 -3.27 9.42
N ASN A 113 -20.43 -2.72 10.40
CA ASN A 113 -19.26 -1.85 10.14
C ASN A 113 -17.94 -2.54 10.56
N ASN A 114 -17.97 -3.85 10.80
CA ASN A 114 -16.80 -4.63 11.10
C ASN A 114 -15.86 -4.71 9.89
N ILE A 115 -14.58 -4.67 10.16
CA ILE A 115 -13.52 -4.83 9.13
C ILE A 115 -12.62 -5.98 9.54
N THR A 116 -12.49 -6.98 8.66
CA THR A 116 -11.50 -8.04 8.84
C THR A 116 -10.16 -7.58 8.27
N VAL A 117 -9.08 -7.77 9.04
CA VAL A 117 -7.72 -7.43 8.65
C VAL A 117 -6.82 -8.66 8.71
N GLU A 118 -6.00 -8.85 7.71
CA GLU A 118 -4.97 -9.89 7.73
C GLU A 118 -3.84 -9.50 8.68
N SER A 119 -3.30 -10.46 9.45
CA SER A 119 -2.22 -10.26 10.43
C SER A 119 -1.23 -11.45 10.36
N PRO A 120 0.08 -11.25 10.54
CA PRO A 120 0.74 -9.95 10.74
C PRO A 120 0.69 -9.07 9.49
N CYS A 121 0.71 -7.76 9.64
CA CYS A 121 0.72 -6.82 8.52
C CYS A 121 1.33 -5.48 8.92
N TYR A 122 1.42 -4.57 7.97
CA TYR A 122 1.81 -3.18 8.21
C TYR A 122 0.79 -2.49 9.14
N ALA A 123 1.26 -1.89 10.24
CA ALA A 123 0.39 -1.35 11.28
C ALA A 123 -0.76 -0.44 10.76
N PRO A 124 -0.58 0.47 9.80
CA PRO A 124 -1.67 1.27 9.26
C PRO A 124 -2.83 0.47 8.64
N ILE A 125 -2.63 -0.79 8.23
CA ILE A 125 -3.72 -1.65 7.75
C ILE A 125 -4.71 -1.95 8.87
N VAL A 126 -4.20 -2.21 10.08
CA VAL A 126 -5.04 -2.41 11.28
C VAL A 126 -5.59 -1.09 11.81
N GLN A 127 -4.76 -0.04 11.77
CA GLN A 127 -5.08 1.24 12.41
C GLN A 127 -6.00 2.12 11.57
N SER A 128 -5.98 2.00 10.24
CA SER A 128 -6.88 2.77 9.38
C SER A 128 -8.37 2.56 9.72
N PRO A 129 -8.88 1.33 9.88
CA PRO A 129 -10.23 1.11 10.38
C PRO A 129 -10.47 1.72 11.77
N GLN A 130 -9.53 1.53 12.69
CA GLN A 130 -9.65 2.00 14.07
C GLN A 130 -9.72 3.53 14.16
N LEU A 131 -8.96 4.24 13.30
CA LEU A 131 -9.00 5.70 13.19
C LEU A 131 -10.41 6.22 12.89
N PHE A 132 -11.21 5.44 12.17
CA PHE A 132 -12.61 5.77 11.83
C PHE A 132 -13.63 5.04 12.74
N ASN A 133 -13.19 4.52 13.89
CA ASN A 133 -14.03 3.81 14.88
C ASN A 133 -14.73 2.55 14.31
N HIS A 134 -14.08 1.85 13.37
CA HIS A 134 -14.56 0.57 12.87
C HIS A 134 -13.97 -0.58 13.70
N PRO A 135 -14.80 -1.49 14.23
CA PRO A 135 -14.30 -2.69 14.89
C PRO A 135 -13.49 -3.56 13.94
N THR A 136 -12.36 -4.07 14.41
CA THR A 136 -11.49 -4.92 13.61
C THR A 136 -11.43 -6.35 14.15
N ARG A 137 -11.46 -7.32 13.21
CA ARG A 137 -11.18 -8.72 13.47
C ARG A 137 -9.94 -9.14 12.68
N LYS A 138 -9.06 -9.91 13.30
CA LYS A 138 -7.84 -10.42 12.66
C LYS A 138 -8.06 -11.83 12.12
N VAL A 139 -7.49 -12.09 10.94
CA VAL A 139 -7.29 -13.43 10.37
C VAL A 139 -5.83 -13.61 10.03
N THR A 140 -5.36 -14.85 10.02
CA THR A 140 -3.93 -15.15 9.81
C THR A 140 -3.75 -16.12 8.65
N ARG A 141 -2.54 -16.11 8.07
CA ARG A 141 -2.09 -17.22 7.21
C ARG A 141 -1.38 -18.26 8.06
N ILE A 142 -1.52 -19.50 7.66
CA ILE A 142 -0.83 -20.63 8.26
C ILE A 142 0.57 -20.70 7.62
N PRO A 143 1.66 -20.56 8.40
CA PRO A 143 3.02 -20.69 7.89
C PRO A 143 3.24 -22.04 7.20
N ALA A 144 4.02 -22.04 6.12
CA ALA A 144 4.50 -23.22 5.45
C ALA A 144 6.05 -23.20 5.46
N ASP A 145 6.66 -24.39 5.52
CA ASP A 145 8.12 -24.51 5.52
C ASP A 145 8.73 -24.07 4.19
N ASP A 146 8.03 -24.32 3.09
CA ASP A 146 8.41 -23.86 1.76
C ASP A 146 7.13 -23.50 0.96
N GLY A 147 7.17 -22.34 0.28
CA GLY A 147 6.11 -21.88 -0.57
C GLY A 147 5.12 -20.92 0.11
N PRO A 148 4.04 -20.60 -0.61
CA PRO A 148 3.00 -19.68 -0.14
C PRO A 148 2.32 -20.18 1.13
N TRP A 149 2.18 -19.30 2.11
CA TRP A 149 1.39 -19.60 3.28
C TRP A 149 -0.08 -19.80 2.91
N ARG A 150 -0.75 -20.72 3.60
CA ARG A 150 -2.14 -21.08 3.34
C ARG A 150 -3.08 -20.35 4.29
N ILE A 151 -4.38 -20.43 4.01
CA ILE A 151 -5.43 -19.90 4.89
C ILE A 151 -6.27 -21.03 5.47
N ASP A 152 -6.80 -20.83 6.68
CA ASP A 152 -7.93 -21.63 7.19
C ASP A 152 -9.23 -21.06 6.62
N LYS A 153 -9.78 -21.75 5.62
CA LYS A 153 -10.99 -21.31 4.94
C LYS A 153 -12.21 -21.23 5.85
N VAL A 154 -12.24 -21.99 6.95
CA VAL A 154 -13.34 -21.95 7.92
C VAL A 154 -13.28 -20.67 8.75
N GLU A 155 -12.09 -20.35 9.28
CA GLU A 155 -11.84 -19.10 10.02
C GLU A 155 -12.11 -17.88 9.13
N TRP A 156 -11.53 -17.87 7.93
CA TRP A 156 -11.66 -16.74 7.00
C TRP A 156 -13.11 -16.55 6.53
N LEU A 157 -13.85 -17.63 6.25
CA LEU A 157 -15.27 -17.54 5.87
C LEU A 157 -16.10 -16.90 6.98
N ALA A 158 -15.88 -17.31 8.24
CA ALA A 158 -16.60 -16.76 9.37
C ALA A 158 -16.30 -15.26 9.54
N ALA A 159 -15.04 -14.84 9.33
CA ALA A 159 -14.64 -13.45 9.40
C ALA A 159 -15.21 -12.61 8.24
N ILE A 160 -15.14 -13.11 6.99
CA ILE A 160 -15.68 -12.44 5.82
C ILE A 160 -17.18 -12.21 5.95
N LYS A 161 -17.95 -13.21 6.39
CA LYS A 161 -19.40 -13.09 6.57
C LYS A 161 -19.81 -11.97 7.51
N ASP A 162 -19.03 -11.76 8.56
CA ASP A 162 -19.28 -10.78 9.63
C ASP A 162 -18.72 -9.38 9.30
N SER A 163 -18.14 -9.17 8.12
CA SER A 163 -17.45 -7.93 7.78
C SER A 163 -18.05 -7.22 6.58
N ALA A 164 -17.89 -5.90 6.55
CA ALA A 164 -18.15 -5.06 5.39
C ALA A 164 -16.91 -4.98 4.46
N ILE A 165 -15.73 -5.06 5.04
CA ILE A 165 -14.46 -4.91 4.34
C ILE A 165 -13.50 -6.02 4.80
N LEU A 166 -12.70 -6.54 3.85
CA LEU A 166 -11.51 -7.35 4.10
C LEU A 166 -10.27 -6.59 3.65
N MET A 167 -9.30 -6.38 4.56
CA MET A 167 -8.01 -5.76 4.24
C MET A 167 -6.91 -6.82 4.21
N VAL A 168 -6.17 -6.89 3.12
CA VAL A 168 -5.14 -7.91 2.86
C VAL A 168 -3.84 -7.30 2.37
N THR A 169 -2.74 -8.04 2.56
CA THR A 169 -1.43 -7.73 1.98
C THR A 169 -1.00 -8.91 1.14
N PRO A 170 -1.23 -8.92 -0.18
CA PRO A 170 -0.98 -10.09 -1.03
C PRO A 170 0.45 -10.62 -0.91
N ILE A 171 1.45 -9.75 -1.07
CA ILE A 171 2.84 -10.09 -0.77
C ILE A 171 3.08 -9.73 0.70
N LEU A 172 2.93 -10.73 1.56
CA LEU A 172 2.88 -10.53 3.00
C LEU A 172 4.20 -10.01 3.58
N ASN A 173 4.15 -8.89 4.27
CA ASN A 173 5.24 -8.44 5.12
C ASN A 173 5.03 -9.08 6.53
N PRO A 174 6.01 -9.86 7.08
CA PRO A 174 7.43 -9.87 6.68
C PRO A 174 7.89 -11.03 5.80
N CYS A 175 7.06 -12.03 5.51
CA CYS A 175 7.54 -13.28 4.91
C CYS A 175 7.83 -13.20 3.40
N GLY A 176 7.31 -12.20 2.68
CA GLY A 176 7.52 -12.01 1.25
C GLY A 176 6.75 -12.99 0.33
N TRP A 177 5.96 -13.91 0.89
CA TRP A 177 5.14 -14.83 0.12
C TRP A 177 3.81 -14.21 -0.30
N ASP A 178 3.42 -14.47 -1.54
CA ASP A 178 2.08 -14.23 -2.05
C ASP A 178 1.11 -15.31 -1.56
N TYR A 179 -0.19 -15.11 -1.80
CA TYR A 179 -1.19 -16.15 -1.63
C TYR A 179 -0.91 -17.34 -2.55
N HIS A 180 -1.26 -18.54 -2.10
CA HIS A 180 -1.47 -19.65 -3.03
C HIS A 180 -2.61 -19.27 -3.98
N PRO A 181 -2.49 -19.54 -5.31
CA PRO A 181 -3.51 -19.13 -6.29
C PRO A 181 -4.94 -19.57 -5.93
N ASP A 182 -5.10 -20.79 -5.41
CA ASP A 182 -6.42 -21.31 -5.01
C ASP A 182 -7.03 -20.53 -3.83
N ASP A 183 -6.18 -20.12 -2.86
CA ASP A 183 -6.63 -19.38 -1.71
C ASP A 183 -7.00 -17.94 -2.10
N ARG A 184 -6.21 -17.33 -2.99
CA ARG A 184 -6.49 -16.02 -3.53
C ARG A 184 -7.80 -15.98 -4.29
N ASN A 185 -8.01 -16.93 -5.22
CA ASN A 185 -9.25 -17.04 -5.99
C ASN A 185 -10.45 -17.28 -5.06
N TRP A 186 -10.28 -18.12 -4.05
CA TRP A 186 -11.30 -18.40 -3.07
C TRP A 186 -11.65 -17.14 -2.23
N ILE A 187 -10.66 -16.36 -1.79
CA ILE A 187 -10.89 -15.10 -1.07
C ILE A 187 -11.73 -14.14 -1.91
N VAL A 188 -11.30 -13.90 -3.16
CA VAL A 188 -11.99 -12.96 -4.06
C VAL A 188 -13.42 -13.40 -4.31
N GLN A 189 -13.64 -14.68 -4.63
CA GLN A 189 -14.98 -15.19 -4.89
C GLN A 189 -15.86 -15.15 -3.64
N THR A 190 -15.32 -15.57 -2.47
CA THR A 190 -16.04 -15.55 -1.21
C THR A 190 -16.46 -14.14 -0.81
N CYS A 191 -15.55 -13.15 -0.96
CA CYS A 191 -15.90 -11.76 -0.70
C CYS A 191 -16.99 -11.24 -1.64
N LYS A 192 -16.93 -11.60 -2.92
CA LYS A 192 -17.98 -11.26 -3.88
C LYS A 192 -19.34 -11.84 -3.50
N ASP A 193 -19.38 -13.14 -3.15
CA ASP A 193 -20.61 -13.85 -2.77
C ASP A 193 -21.24 -13.31 -1.49
N HIS A 194 -20.44 -12.69 -0.64
CA HIS A 194 -20.89 -12.10 0.63
C HIS A 194 -20.91 -10.56 0.63
N GLU A 195 -20.80 -9.91 -0.53
CA GLU A 195 -20.85 -8.44 -0.69
C GLU A 195 -19.81 -7.71 0.18
N VAL A 196 -18.61 -8.29 0.31
CA VAL A 196 -17.49 -7.73 1.07
C VAL A 196 -16.51 -7.06 0.12
N ILE A 197 -16.14 -5.81 0.40
CA ILE A 197 -15.16 -5.08 -0.41
C ILE A 197 -13.75 -5.46 0.07
N ILE A 198 -12.86 -5.77 -0.88
CA ILE A 198 -11.46 -6.08 -0.59
C ILE A 198 -10.60 -4.83 -0.77
N ILE A 199 -9.77 -4.52 0.22
CA ILE A 199 -8.69 -3.53 0.12
C ILE A 199 -7.36 -4.28 0.18
N ALA A 200 -6.61 -4.28 -0.92
CA ALA A 200 -5.32 -4.96 -1.03
C ALA A 200 -4.18 -3.94 -1.00
N ASP A 201 -3.31 -4.04 0.01
CA ASP A 201 -2.05 -3.30 0.05
C ASP A 201 -1.01 -4.02 -0.83
N GLU A 202 -0.78 -3.48 -2.00
CA GLU A 202 0.05 -4.05 -3.06
C GLU A 202 1.38 -3.30 -3.25
N VAL A 203 1.90 -2.63 -2.23
CA VAL A 203 3.14 -1.84 -2.33
C VAL A 203 4.38 -2.64 -2.73
N TYR A 204 4.32 -3.97 -2.70
CA TYR A 204 5.39 -4.88 -3.14
C TYR A 204 5.10 -5.57 -4.48
N ILE A 205 3.96 -5.32 -5.13
CA ILE A 205 3.55 -6.05 -6.35
C ILE A 205 4.56 -5.93 -7.47
N ASP A 206 5.19 -4.76 -7.61
CA ASP A 206 6.15 -4.49 -8.69
C ASP A 206 7.44 -5.32 -8.57
N SER A 207 7.70 -5.92 -7.40
CA SER A 207 8.78 -6.92 -7.24
C SER A 207 8.55 -8.19 -8.06
N LYS A 208 7.33 -8.41 -8.54
CA LYS A 208 6.92 -9.58 -9.34
C LYS A 208 6.57 -9.27 -10.79
N ARG A 209 6.64 -8.01 -11.24
CA ARG A 209 6.21 -7.63 -12.61
C ARG A 209 6.85 -8.44 -13.72
N GLU A 210 8.14 -8.75 -13.62
CA GLU A 210 8.84 -9.52 -14.65
C GLU A 210 8.50 -11.02 -14.66
N HIS A 211 7.96 -11.55 -13.56
CA HIS A 211 7.71 -12.98 -13.41
C HIS A 211 6.21 -13.31 -13.43
N SER A 212 5.37 -12.38 -13.88
CA SER A 212 4.02 -12.39 -13.41
C SER A 212 3.03 -13.21 -14.22
N THR A 213 2.60 -14.24 -13.56
CA THR A 213 1.20 -14.68 -13.53
C THR A 213 0.37 -13.89 -12.50
N TYR A 214 0.94 -12.86 -11.84
CA TYR A 214 0.25 -12.08 -10.82
C TYR A 214 -0.59 -10.97 -11.46
N SER A 215 -1.89 -10.95 -11.16
CA SER A 215 -2.80 -9.88 -11.54
C SER A 215 -3.15 -9.03 -10.32
N PRO A 216 -3.07 -7.68 -10.35
CA PRO A 216 -3.50 -6.83 -9.24
C PRO A 216 -4.96 -7.10 -8.83
N PHE A 217 -5.29 -6.88 -7.56
CA PHE A 217 -6.64 -7.18 -7.05
C PHE A 217 -7.74 -6.40 -7.78
N HIS A 218 -7.50 -5.15 -8.16
CA HIS A 218 -8.47 -4.36 -8.93
C HIS A 218 -8.91 -5.00 -10.25
N THR A 219 -8.11 -5.94 -10.80
CA THR A 219 -8.48 -6.68 -12.02
C THR A 219 -9.36 -7.90 -11.76
N LEU A 220 -9.54 -8.28 -10.49
CA LEU A 220 -10.24 -9.51 -10.10
C LEU A 220 -11.73 -9.29 -9.81
N GLY A 221 -12.17 -8.04 -9.73
CA GLY A 221 -13.57 -7.70 -9.55
C GLY A 221 -13.81 -6.26 -9.13
N GLU A 222 -15.00 -5.75 -9.39
CA GLU A 222 -15.39 -4.37 -9.05
C GLU A 222 -15.41 -4.08 -7.54
N HIS A 223 -15.48 -5.14 -6.71
CA HIS A 223 -15.41 -5.05 -5.26
C HIS A 223 -13.98 -5.02 -4.72
N CYS A 224 -12.96 -4.94 -5.58
CA CYS A 224 -11.56 -4.97 -5.19
C CYS A 224 -10.91 -3.59 -5.38
N ILE A 225 -10.17 -3.16 -4.36
CA ILE A 225 -9.35 -1.95 -4.35
C ILE A 225 -7.89 -2.37 -4.23
N SER A 226 -7.05 -1.93 -5.16
CA SER A 226 -5.59 -2.06 -5.08
C SER A 226 -4.96 -0.76 -4.58
N VAL A 227 -4.09 -0.84 -3.57
CA VAL A 227 -3.33 0.30 -3.04
C VAL A 227 -1.85 0.10 -3.32
N ASN A 228 -1.17 1.12 -3.86
CA ASN A 228 0.26 1.06 -4.12
C ASN A 228 0.92 2.44 -3.91
N SER A 229 2.26 2.50 -3.99
CA SER A 229 3.01 3.74 -3.84
C SER A 229 4.42 3.67 -4.41
N LEU A 230 5.05 4.82 -4.60
CA LEU A 230 6.46 4.92 -4.96
C LEU A 230 7.43 4.64 -3.78
N THR A 231 6.92 4.30 -2.60
CA THR A 231 7.72 4.18 -1.37
C THR A 231 8.64 2.97 -1.34
N LYS A 232 8.13 1.77 -1.67
CA LYS A 232 8.81 0.51 -1.33
C LYS A 232 9.79 0.05 -2.41
N ILE A 233 9.29 -0.21 -3.60
CA ILE A 233 10.10 -0.73 -4.70
C ILE A 233 10.93 0.36 -5.36
N TYR A 234 10.45 1.58 -5.33
CA TYR A 234 11.02 2.70 -6.07
C TYR A 234 11.91 3.63 -5.25
N SER A 235 12.11 3.37 -3.94
CA SER A 235 12.97 4.18 -3.05
C SER A 235 12.56 5.66 -2.91
N LEU A 236 11.30 6.01 -3.18
CA LEU A 236 10.79 7.38 -3.19
C LEU A 236 9.83 7.66 -2.02
N GLY A 237 10.16 7.10 -0.85
CA GLY A 237 9.31 7.21 0.33
C GLY A 237 9.04 8.64 0.79
N THR A 238 10.01 9.53 0.66
CA THR A 238 9.90 10.94 1.04
C THR A 238 9.01 11.75 0.11
N LEU A 239 8.81 11.28 -1.13
CA LEU A 239 7.93 11.94 -2.10
C LEU A 239 6.44 11.89 -1.68
N ARG A 240 6.08 10.93 -0.84
CA ARG A 240 4.70 10.73 -0.39
C ARG A 240 3.70 10.60 -1.55
N TYR A 241 4.06 9.87 -2.60
CA TYR A 241 3.19 9.61 -3.74
C TYR A 241 2.68 8.16 -3.71
N GLY A 242 1.38 7.99 -3.65
CA GLY A 242 0.71 6.70 -3.70
C GLY A 242 -0.62 6.83 -4.43
N TRP A 243 -1.28 5.71 -4.65
CA TRP A 243 -2.56 5.67 -5.34
C TRP A 243 -3.42 4.48 -4.89
N LEU A 244 -4.69 4.59 -5.18
CA LEU A 244 -5.57 3.43 -5.22
C LEU A 244 -6.20 3.30 -6.61
N ILE A 245 -6.56 2.07 -6.95
CA ILE A 245 -7.28 1.71 -8.18
C ILE A 245 -8.48 0.86 -7.80
N SER A 246 -9.65 1.20 -8.32
CA SER A 246 -10.90 0.48 -8.05
C SER A 246 -11.92 0.70 -9.17
N SER A 247 -13.12 0.16 -9.02
CA SER A 247 -14.26 0.53 -9.87
C SER A 247 -14.51 2.04 -9.83
N LYS A 248 -15.11 2.58 -10.88
CA LYS A 248 -15.39 4.02 -11.00
C LYS A 248 -16.17 4.57 -9.81
N ASP A 249 -17.18 3.83 -9.34
CA ASP A 249 -18.05 4.29 -8.26
C ASP A 249 -17.31 4.36 -6.92
N ILE A 250 -16.50 3.35 -6.60
CA ILE A 250 -15.63 3.37 -5.42
C ILE A 250 -14.60 4.49 -5.53
N SER A 251 -13.96 4.67 -6.70
CA SER A 251 -12.96 5.72 -6.93
C SER A 251 -13.57 7.12 -6.80
N GLU A 252 -14.83 7.31 -7.16
CA GLU A 252 -15.51 8.59 -6.94
C GLU A 252 -15.68 8.90 -5.45
N GLN A 253 -16.10 7.92 -4.64
CA GLN A 253 -16.17 8.10 -3.18
C GLN A 253 -14.79 8.31 -2.57
N ALA A 254 -13.79 7.60 -3.06
CA ALA A 254 -12.41 7.75 -2.62
C ALA A 254 -11.87 9.17 -2.91
N ARG A 255 -12.17 9.75 -4.07
CA ARG A 255 -11.80 11.14 -4.37
C ARG A 255 -12.48 12.13 -3.43
N ARG A 256 -13.76 11.94 -3.12
CA ARG A 256 -14.48 12.77 -2.14
C ARG A 256 -13.81 12.69 -0.77
N ALA A 257 -13.49 11.50 -0.29
CA ALA A 257 -12.78 11.29 0.96
C ALA A 257 -11.38 11.94 0.93
N PHE A 258 -10.63 11.78 -0.15
CA PHE A 258 -9.31 12.39 -0.31
C PHE A 258 -9.38 13.93 -0.22
N PHE A 259 -10.27 14.57 -0.96
CA PHE A 259 -10.41 16.03 -0.93
C PHE A 259 -10.87 16.53 0.43
N THR A 260 -11.72 15.78 1.13
CA THR A 260 -12.19 16.15 2.48
C THR A 260 -11.06 16.03 3.51
N LEU A 261 -10.22 15.01 3.42
CA LEU A 261 -9.15 14.76 4.38
C LEU A 261 -7.90 15.61 4.14
N SER A 262 -7.61 16.01 2.90
CA SER A 262 -6.31 16.57 2.54
C SER A 262 -6.34 17.74 1.56
N GLY A 263 -7.49 18.06 0.99
CA GLY A 263 -7.56 19.05 -0.08
C GLY A 263 -6.91 18.52 -1.36
N MET A 264 -5.71 18.99 -1.68
CA MET A 264 -5.01 18.64 -2.93
C MET A 264 -3.59 18.17 -2.66
N MET A 265 -3.02 17.43 -3.60
CA MET A 265 -1.58 17.13 -3.60
C MET A 265 -0.77 18.38 -3.92
N GLY A 266 0.39 18.50 -3.28
CA GLY A 266 1.34 19.58 -3.59
C GLY A 266 1.90 19.47 -5.01
N SER A 267 1.92 20.58 -5.76
CA SER A 267 2.44 20.59 -7.13
C SER A 267 3.89 20.09 -7.26
N PRO A 268 4.82 20.36 -6.33
CA PRO A 268 6.18 19.79 -6.40
C PRO A 268 6.19 18.27 -6.44
N THR A 269 5.38 17.62 -5.57
CA THR A 269 5.25 16.15 -5.55
C THR A 269 4.75 15.61 -6.90
N LEU A 270 3.73 16.25 -7.46
CA LEU A 270 3.16 15.84 -8.75
C LEU A 270 4.18 15.97 -9.89
N ARG A 271 4.93 17.10 -9.94
CA ARG A 271 5.96 17.33 -10.95
C ARG A 271 7.08 16.28 -10.90
N VAL A 272 7.58 16.00 -9.69
CA VAL A 272 8.62 14.97 -9.51
C VAL A 272 8.09 13.60 -9.96
N ALA A 273 6.87 13.25 -9.56
CA ALA A 273 6.25 12.00 -9.96
C ALA A 273 6.14 11.90 -11.50
N ASP A 274 5.66 12.93 -12.19
CA ASP A 274 5.52 12.94 -13.66
C ASP A 274 6.87 12.67 -14.36
N SER A 275 7.95 13.26 -13.86
CA SER A 275 9.29 13.06 -14.43
C SER A 275 9.86 11.67 -14.16
N ILE A 276 9.47 11.05 -13.04
CA ILE A 276 9.98 9.74 -12.62
C ILE A 276 9.21 8.57 -13.24
N PHE A 277 7.90 8.68 -13.39
CA PHE A 277 7.05 7.57 -13.85
C PHE A 277 7.52 6.88 -15.14
N PRO A 278 7.99 7.58 -16.18
CA PRO A 278 8.53 6.94 -17.39
C PRO A 278 9.77 6.07 -17.13
N ASN A 279 10.45 6.29 -16.01
CA ASN A 279 11.73 5.66 -15.67
C ASN A 279 11.63 4.63 -14.52
N LEU A 280 10.43 4.29 -14.05
CA LEU A 280 10.24 3.39 -12.91
C LEU A 280 10.90 2.01 -13.09
N ASP A 281 11.00 1.54 -14.33
CA ASP A 281 11.61 0.24 -14.61
C ASP A 281 13.13 0.22 -14.31
N LEU A 282 13.81 1.38 -14.24
CA LEU A 282 15.20 1.44 -13.79
C LEU A 282 15.36 0.91 -12.35
N ALA A 283 14.46 1.28 -11.44
CA ALA A 283 14.48 0.80 -10.06
C ALA A 283 14.14 -0.69 -9.98
N ILE A 284 13.16 -1.16 -10.77
CA ILE A 284 12.78 -2.58 -10.84
C ILE A 284 13.96 -3.43 -11.34
N ASN A 285 14.62 -2.99 -12.42
CA ASN A 285 15.78 -3.68 -12.99
C ASN A 285 16.92 -3.78 -11.97
N LYS A 286 17.18 -2.70 -11.23
CA LYS A 286 18.20 -2.69 -10.18
C LYS A 286 17.85 -3.62 -9.02
N MET A 287 16.60 -3.64 -8.60
CA MET A 287 16.11 -4.58 -7.61
C MET A 287 16.33 -6.04 -8.06
N ASN A 288 15.99 -6.35 -9.31
CA ASN A 288 16.16 -7.68 -9.88
C ASN A 288 17.64 -8.08 -9.97
N GLU A 289 18.52 -7.15 -10.33
CA GLU A 289 19.97 -7.37 -10.29
C GLU A 289 20.44 -7.77 -8.89
N PHE A 290 20.06 -7.00 -7.87
CA PHE A 290 20.42 -7.32 -6.48
C PHE A 290 19.85 -8.66 -6.02
N ARG A 291 18.59 -8.94 -6.32
CA ARG A 291 17.94 -10.20 -5.98
C ARG A 291 18.68 -11.39 -6.63
N ASN A 292 18.93 -11.32 -7.91
CA ASN A 292 19.57 -12.41 -8.66
C ASN A 292 21.00 -12.66 -8.18
N LYS A 293 21.71 -11.62 -7.75
CA LYS A 293 23.06 -11.74 -7.18
C LYS A 293 23.06 -12.30 -5.75
N ASN A 294 22.17 -11.80 -4.89
CA ASN A 294 22.27 -12.02 -3.45
C ASN A 294 21.43 -13.21 -2.96
N LEU A 295 20.31 -13.52 -3.62
CA LEU A 295 19.42 -14.61 -3.18
C LEU A 295 20.11 -15.99 -3.17
N PRO A 296 20.93 -16.38 -4.17
CA PRO A 296 21.67 -17.64 -4.12
C PRO A 296 22.64 -17.70 -2.94
N LEU A 297 23.35 -16.61 -2.64
CA LEU A 297 24.29 -16.51 -1.52
C LEU A 297 23.57 -16.66 -0.18
N LEU A 298 22.43 -15.97 -0.04
CA LEU A 298 21.62 -16.06 1.17
C LEU A 298 21.11 -17.49 1.41
N ARG A 299 20.62 -18.16 0.36
CA ARG A 299 20.17 -19.56 0.44
C ARG A 299 21.30 -20.51 0.86
N GLU A 300 22.50 -20.33 0.30
CA GLU A 300 23.68 -21.10 0.70
C GLU A 300 24.04 -20.89 2.17
N MET A 301 23.95 -19.65 2.67
CA MET A 301 24.21 -19.32 4.07
C MET A 301 23.17 -19.92 5.02
N LEU A 302 21.90 -19.94 4.65
CA LEU A 302 20.80 -20.45 5.49
C LEU A 302 20.74 -21.99 5.52
N ASN A 303 21.32 -22.66 4.52
CA ASN A 303 21.40 -24.13 4.46
C ASN A 303 22.63 -24.73 5.21
N LYS A 304 23.45 -23.88 5.79
CA LYS A 304 24.58 -24.26 6.66
C LYS A 304 24.22 -24.20 8.12
#